data_566c91f2b0b2d93f540e137d7a1d8c1d
#
_entry.id   566c91f2b0b2d93f540e137d7a1d8c1d
#
_cell.length_a   1.000
_cell.length_b   1.000
_cell.length_c   1.000
_cell.angle_alpha   90.00
_cell.angle_beta   90.00
_cell.angle_gamma   90.00
#
_symmetry.space_group_name_H-M   'P 1'
#
loop_
_entity.id
_entity.type
_entity.pdbx_description
1 polymer ?
#
loop_
_entity_poly.entity_id
_entity_poly.type
_entity_poly.pdbx_seq_one_letter_code
_entity_poly.pdbx_strand_id
1 'polypeptide(L)'
;MAEQTVPAAAYAVIGGSGTLSSDFPRASMAADVEILADGLHFATPYGESPAFRLFSAAGRRVLTCRMHGWRSGVTRADASRQVFWVLREAGVRRILSEGGVGTVNPLLDPRDFLIPDDYLDLSVRKDVMLDGRYLLVMRDALCSELRTTLVAETKKRYTGRIFDRGIYAVTDGRHFESPAEIAMLKGHADIVGQSLA
;
A
#
# COMPACT_ATOMS: atom_id res chain seq x y z
N MET A 1 -7.02 -14.91 26.22
CA MET A 1 -6.85 -13.47 25.91
C MET A 1 -8.16 -13.00 25.32
N ALA A 2 -8.71 -11.86 25.77
CA ALA A 2 -9.93 -11.33 25.15
C ALA A 2 -9.64 -11.04 23.67
N GLU A 3 -10.51 -11.49 22.78
CA GLU A 3 -10.43 -11.26 21.35
C GLU A 3 -10.52 -9.74 21.12
N GLN A 4 -9.44 -9.14 20.66
CA GLN A 4 -9.37 -7.70 20.46
C GLN A 4 -10.23 -7.34 19.26
N THR A 5 -11.34 -6.65 19.48
CA THR A 5 -12.25 -6.21 18.43
C THR A 5 -11.55 -5.21 17.50
N VAL A 6 -11.68 -5.41 16.20
CA VAL A 6 -11.11 -4.50 15.19
C VAL A 6 -11.83 -3.14 15.30
N PRO A 7 -11.10 -2.04 15.51
CA PRO A 7 -11.73 -0.73 15.65
C PRO A 7 -12.24 -0.21 14.31
N ALA A 8 -13.42 0.41 14.32
CA ALA A 8 -13.98 1.00 13.10
C ALA A 8 -13.12 2.16 12.57
N ALA A 9 -12.84 2.13 11.26
CA ALA A 9 -12.13 3.18 10.54
C ALA A 9 -12.52 3.16 9.05
N ALA A 10 -12.88 4.30 8.48
CA ALA A 10 -13.27 4.37 7.06
C ALA A 10 -12.06 4.51 6.11
N TYR A 11 -10.89 4.82 6.65
CA TYR A 11 -9.67 5.09 5.90
C TYR A 11 -8.52 4.22 6.41
N ALA A 12 -7.62 3.87 5.49
CA ALA A 12 -6.36 3.24 5.87
C ALA A 12 -5.17 3.82 5.09
N VAL A 13 -4.00 3.71 5.69
CA VAL A 13 -2.72 3.96 5.04
C VAL A 13 -1.86 2.71 5.17
N ILE A 14 -1.44 2.15 4.05
CA ILE A 14 -0.50 1.04 4.03
C ILE A 14 0.90 1.61 3.76
N GLY A 15 1.77 1.52 4.75
CA GLY A 15 3.15 1.96 4.65
C GLY A 15 4.04 0.90 4.01
N GLY A 16 4.87 1.32 3.07
CA GLY A 16 5.90 0.53 2.42
C GLY A 16 7.31 0.95 2.86
N SER A 17 8.25 0.88 1.93
CA SER A 17 9.65 1.21 2.21
C SER A 17 9.91 2.71 2.43
N GLY A 18 9.07 3.59 1.87
CA GLY A 18 9.22 5.04 2.05
C GLY A 18 8.99 5.50 3.48
N THR A 19 8.09 4.85 4.22
CA THR A 19 7.81 5.17 5.63
C THR A 19 8.48 4.22 6.63
N LEU A 20 9.31 3.29 6.15
CA LEU A 20 9.89 2.22 6.99
C LEU A 20 10.72 2.77 8.17
N SER A 21 11.50 3.82 7.93
CA SER A 21 12.36 4.46 8.94
C SER A 21 11.66 5.59 9.72
N SER A 22 10.42 5.93 9.36
CA SER A 22 9.67 6.99 10.02
C SER A 22 8.69 6.45 11.05
N ASP A 23 8.45 7.18 12.14
CA ASP A 23 7.37 6.88 13.08
C ASP A 23 6.06 7.50 12.56
N PHE A 24 5.57 6.95 11.44
CA PHE A 24 4.32 7.41 10.86
C PHE A 24 3.11 7.03 11.74
N PRO A 25 2.14 7.91 11.97
CA PRO A 25 2.01 9.28 11.45
C PRO A 25 2.65 10.37 12.33
N ARG A 26 3.26 10.04 13.48
CA ARG A 26 3.88 11.03 14.39
C ARG A 26 4.90 11.92 13.67
N ALA A 27 5.71 11.30 12.80
CA ALA A 27 6.70 12.03 12.01
C ALA A 27 6.10 13.01 10.99
N SER A 28 4.80 12.94 10.71
CA SER A 28 4.14 13.85 9.77
C SER A 28 4.00 15.29 10.31
N MET A 29 4.18 15.48 11.63
CA MET A 29 4.11 16.77 12.31
C MET A 29 2.81 17.58 12.05
N ALA A 30 1.77 16.95 11.55
CA ALA A 30 0.49 17.61 11.36
C ALA A 30 -0.20 17.80 12.71
N ALA A 31 -0.58 19.04 13.03
CA ALA A 31 -1.12 19.43 14.33
C ALA A 31 -2.45 18.76 14.71
N ASP A 32 -3.14 18.19 13.74
CA ASP A 32 -4.44 17.54 13.87
C ASP A 32 -4.36 16.00 13.86
N VAL A 33 -3.16 15.44 14.06
CA VAL A 33 -2.92 14.01 14.15
C VAL A 33 -2.76 13.57 15.60
N GLU A 34 -3.61 12.64 16.03
CA GLU A 34 -3.59 12.02 17.36
C GLU A 34 -3.52 10.50 17.26
N ILE A 35 -2.60 9.87 17.98
CA ILE A 35 -2.55 8.41 18.10
C ILE A 35 -3.59 7.95 19.12
N LEU A 36 -4.54 7.16 18.65
CA LEU A 36 -5.62 6.62 19.49
C LEU A 36 -5.25 5.25 20.07
N ALA A 37 -4.53 4.43 19.31
CA ALA A 37 -4.00 3.14 19.77
C ALA A 37 -2.81 2.70 18.93
N ASP A 38 -1.89 1.95 19.53
CA ASP A 38 -0.67 1.47 18.88
C ASP A 38 -0.41 0.00 19.21
N GLY A 39 0.34 -0.68 18.34
CA GLY A 39 0.69 -2.08 18.54
C GLY A 39 -0.52 -3.02 18.54
N LEU A 40 -1.58 -2.72 17.80
CA LEU A 40 -2.77 -3.54 17.72
C LEU A 40 -2.51 -4.79 16.87
N HIS A 41 -2.75 -5.96 17.43
CA HIS A 41 -2.71 -7.24 16.74
C HIS A 41 -4.08 -7.90 16.75
N PHE A 42 -4.47 -8.51 15.66
CA PHE A 42 -5.78 -9.14 15.51
C PHE A 42 -5.64 -10.60 15.08
N ALA A 43 -6.38 -11.47 15.75
CA ALA A 43 -6.57 -12.83 15.28
C ALA A 43 -7.43 -12.81 14.01
N THR A 44 -6.91 -13.35 12.91
CA THR A 44 -7.62 -13.46 11.65
C THR A 44 -7.77 -14.93 11.26
N PRO A 45 -8.66 -15.29 10.34
CA PRO A 45 -8.73 -16.65 9.81
C PRO A 45 -7.44 -17.17 9.15
N TYR A 46 -6.50 -16.26 8.89
CA TYR A 46 -5.22 -16.54 8.23
C TYR A 46 -4.02 -16.42 9.17
N GLY A 47 -4.26 -16.42 10.48
CA GLY A 47 -3.25 -16.21 11.51
C GLY A 47 -3.25 -14.77 12.04
N GLU A 48 -2.29 -14.49 12.93
CA GLU A 48 -2.18 -13.15 13.55
C GLU A 48 -1.74 -12.10 12.55
N SER A 49 -2.40 -10.95 12.58
CA SER A 49 -2.08 -9.80 11.74
C SER A 49 -0.72 -9.18 12.10
N PRO A 50 -0.10 -8.39 11.19
CA PRO A 50 0.95 -7.46 11.62
C PRO A 50 0.39 -6.44 12.61
N ALA A 51 1.30 -5.70 13.26
CA ALA A 51 0.91 -4.60 14.13
C ALA A 51 0.22 -3.48 13.34
N PHE A 52 -0.93 -3.05 13.84
CA PHE A 52 -1.66 -1.88 13.35
C PHE A 52 -1.54 -0.73 14.35
N ARG A 53 -1.72 0.47 13.84
CA ARG A 53 -1.90 1.68 14.62
C ARG A 53 -3.20 2.35 14.19
N LEU A 54 -3.97 2.81 15.16
CA LEU A 54 -5.14 3.65 14.92
C LEU A 54 -4.80 5.09 15.29
N PHE A 55 -5.08 6.01 14.40
CA PHE A 55 -4.92 7.44 14.65
C PHE A 55 -6.12 8.24 14.15
N SER A 56 -6.26 9.44 14.64
CA SER A 56 -7.17 10.46 14.11
C SER A 56 -6.39 11.45 13.27
N ALA A 57 -6.95 11.86 12.15
CA ALA A 57 -6.47 12.97 11.33
C ALA A 57 -7.67 13.76 10.84
N ALA A 58 -7.70 15.07 11.11
CA ALA A 58 -8.84 15.93 10.82
C ALA A 58 -10.17 15.35 11.31
N GLY A 59 -10.20 14.78 12.51
CA GLY A 59 -11.36 14.15 13.13
C GLY A 59 -11.78 12.81 12.51
N ARG A 60 -11.00 12.24 11.60
CA ARG A 60 -11.28 10.97 10.93
C ARG A 60 -10.37 9.87 11.46
N ARG A 61 -10.94 8.72 11.76
CA ARG A 61 -10.19 7.54 12.19
C ARG A 61 -9.54 6.85 11.02
N VAL A 62 -8.26 6.56 11.15
CA VAL A 62 -7.42 5.95 10.11
C VAL A 62 -6.65 4.79 10.72
N LEU A 63 -6.72 3.63 10.10
CA LEU A 63 -5.83 2.50 10.41
C LEU A 63 -4.57 2.58 9.55
N THR A 64 -3.44 2.25 10.14
CA THR A 64 -2.20 2.08 9.39
C THR A 64 -1.46 0.83 9.82
N CYS A 65 -0.83 0.18 8.87
CA CYS A 65 0.13 -0.89 9.10
C CYS A 65 1.26 -0.78 8.09
N ARG A 66 2.37 -1.46 8.35
CA ARG A 66 3.48 -1.58 7.41
C ARG A 66 3.39 -2.93 6.70
N MET A 67 3.28 -2.90 5.37
CA MET A 67 3.37 -4.08 4.52
C MET A 67 4.73 -4.12 3.83
N HIS A 68 5.80 -4.12 4.62
CA HIS A 68 7.17 -4.20 4.13
C HIS A 68 7.97 -5.23 4.92
N GLY A 69 8.80 -5.98 4.20
CA GLY A 69 9.62 -7.05 4.79
C GLY A 69 8.87 -8.38 4.91
N TRP A 70 9.58 -9.34 5.47
CA TRP A 70 9.14 -10.72 5.58
C TRP A 70 8.93 -11.09 7.04
N ARG A 71 7.82 -11.74 7.33
CA ARG A 71 7.58 -12.37 8.64
C ARG A 71 7.85 -13.85 8.56
N SER A 72 8.67 -14.36 9.50
CA SER A 72 8.97 -15.79 9.57
C SER A 72 7.69 -16.60 9.76
N GLY A 73 7.55 -17.68 9.02
CA GLY A 73 6.39 -18.58 9.12
C GLY A 73 5.11 -18.07 8.48
N VAL A 74 5.12 -16.88 7.83
CA VAL A 74 3.96 -16.31 7.15
C VAL A 74 4.24 -16.22 5.66
N THR A 75 3.35 -16.78 4.84
CA THR A 75 3.44 -16.62 3.38
C THR A 75 3.03 -15.19 2.97
N ARG A 76 3.45 -14.72 1.80
CA ARG A 76 3.02 -13.41 1.30
C ARG A 76 1.52 -13.34 1.09
N ALA A 77 0.92 -14.42 0.60
CA ALA A 77 -0.53 -14.50 0.41
C ALA A 77 -1.26 -14.37 1.76
N ASP A 78 -0.80 -15.06 2.79
CA ASP A 78 -1.42 -14.95 4.12
C ASP A 78 -1.19 -13.58 4.74
N ALA A 79 0.00 -13.00 4.55
CA ALA A 79 0.28 -11.64 5.00
C ALA A 79 -0.71 -10.62 4.38
N SER A 80 -0.98 -10.73 3.09
CA SER A 80 -1.99 -9.90 2.41
C SER A 80 -3.39 -10.18 2.95
N ARG A 81 -3.78 -11.46 3.05
CA ARG A 81 -5.10 -11.86 3.58
C ARG A 81 -5.35 -11.33 4.99
N GLN A 82 -4.36 -11.40 5.87
CA GLN A 82 -4.44 -10.88 7.24
C GLN A 82 -4.72 -9.38 7.26
N VAL A 83 -3.95 -8.61 6.48
CA VAL A 83 -4.11 -7.15 6.44
C VAL A 83 -5.47 -6.76 5.86
N PHE A 84 -5.85 -7.30 4.72
CA PHE A 84 -7.11 -6.94 4.08
C PHE A 84 -8.33 -7.46 4.84
N TRP A 85 -8.21 -8.57 5.57
CA TRP A 85 -9.26 -9.01 6.49
C TRP A 85 -9.50 -7.97 7.59
N VAL A 86 -8.45 -7.48 8.25
CA VAL A 86 -8.55 -6.44 9.28
C VAL A 86 -9.17 -5.16 8.72
N LEU A 87 -8.72 -4.72 7.54
CA LEU A 87 -9.27 -3.52 6.90
C LEU A 87 -10.76 -3.66 6.55
N ARG A 88 -11.17 -4.84 6.12
CA ARG A 88 -12.58 -5.15 5.85
C ARG A 88 -13.41 -5.12 7.13
N GLU A 89 -12.97 -5.79 8.19
CA GLU A 89 -13.68 -5.81 9.49
C GLU A 89 -13.76 -4.41 10.12
N ALA A 90 -12.76 -3.56 9.90
CA ALA A 90 -12.78 -2.16 10.29
C ALA A 90 -13.79 -1.31 9.50
N GLY A 91 -14.30 -1.81 8.37
CA GLY A 91 -15.17 -1.05 7.47
C GLY A 91 -14.43 -0.04 6.60
N VAL A 92 -13.14 -0.26 6.33
CA VAL A 92 -12.33 0.62 5.48
C VAL A 92 -12.90 0.69 4.07
N ARG A 93 -13.02 1.90 3.56
CA ARG A 93 -13.54 2.21 2.22
C ARG A 93 -12.49 2.79 1.28
N ARG A 94 -11.46 3.42 1.82
CA ARG A 94 -10.43 4.08 1.06
C ARG A 94 -9.06 3.76 1.65
N ILE A 95 -8.15 3.34 0.79
CA ILE A 95 -6.79 2.97 1.16
C ILE A 95 -5.82 3.85 0.36
N LEU A 96 -4.89 4.48 1.04
CA LEU A 96 -3.68 5.04 0.45
C LEU A 96 -2.53 4.08 0.73
N SER A 97 -1.69 3.88 -0.26
CA SER A 97 -0.50 3.06 -0.13
C SER A 97 0.71 3.79 -0.68
N GLU A 98 1.88 3.56 -0.10
CA GLU A 98 3.15 4.10 -0.59
C GLU A 98 4.21 3.00 -0.65
N GLY A 99 5.21 3.21 -1.51
CA GLY A 99 6.36 2.33 -1.60
C GLY A 99 7.52 2.99 -2.32
N GLY A 100 8.74 2.65 -1.89
CA GLY A 100 9.92 2.90 -2.71
C GLY A 100 9.97 1.87 -3.83
N VAL A 101 10.29 2.33 -5.03
CA VAL A 101 10.23 1.53 -6.26
C VAL A 101 11.50 1.67 -7.07
N GLY A 102 11.79 0.68 -7.90
CA GLY A 102 12.79 0.79 -8.96
C GLY A 102 12.21 1.52 -10.17
N THR A 103 13.04 2.29 -10.86
CA THR A 103 12.67 2.93 -12.12
C THR A 103 12.90 1.98 -13.29
N VAL A 104 11.91 1.88 -14.16
CA VAL A 104 11.99 1.19 -15.45
C VAL A 104 12.06 2.22 -16.57
N ASN A 105 11.31 3.31 -16.44
CA ASN A 105 11.35 4.45 -17.34
C ASN A 105 12.63 5.29 -17.08
N PRO A 106 13.50 5.47 -18.10
CA PRO A 106 14.76 6.19 -17.92
C PRO A 106 14.61 7.70 -17.67
N LEU A 107 13.41 8.24 -17.76
CA LEU A 107 13.13 9.65 -17.46
C LEU A 107 12.91 9.91 -15.96
N LEU A 108 12.77 8.85 -15.17
CA LEU A 108 12.58 8.94 -13.73
C LEU A 108 13.92 8.92 -12.99
N ASP A 109 14.06 9.83 -12.03
CA ASP A 109 15.24 9.94 -11.18
C ASP A 109 14.90 9.68 -9.70
N PRO A 110 15.88 9.38 -8.85
CA PRO A 110 15.68 9.32 -7.41
C PRO A 110 15.06 10.63 -6.89
N ARG A 111 14.07 10.50 -6.00
CA ARG A 111 13.24 11.57 -5.44
C ARG A 111 12.08 12.02 -6.34
N ASP A 112 11.89 11.46 -7.51
CA ASP A 112 10.65 11.69 -8.24
C ASP A 112 9.47 11.03 -7.51
N PHE A 113 8.33 11.68 -7.58
CA PHE A 113 7.06 11.12 -7.14
C PHE A 113 6.27 10.68 -8.37
N LEU A 114 5.85 9.41 -8.39
CA LEU A 114 4.93 8.90 -9.40
C LEU A 114 3.65 8.43 -8.72
N ILE A 115 2.52 8.93 -9.19
CA ILE A 115 1.18 8.53 -8.77
C ILE A 115 0.59 7.70 -9.91
N PRO A 116 0.62 6.36 -9.82
CA PRO A 116 0.22 5.52 -10.93
C PRO A 116 -1.26 5.67 -11.26
N ASP A 117 -1.60 5.44 -12.51
CA ASP A 117 -2.98 5.35 -12.99
C ASP A 117 -3.38 3.93 -13.39
N ASP A 118 -2.39 3.04 -13.52
CA ASP A 118 -2.63 1.63 -13.76
C ASP A 118 -1.52 0.76 -13.19
N TYR A 119 -1.70 -0.56 -13.20
CA TYR A 119 -0.69 -1.50 -12.74
C TYR A 119 -0.61 -2.75 -13.61
N LEU A 120 0.56 -3.36 -13.59
CA LEU A 120 0.85 -4.65 -14.20
C LEU A 120 1.17 -5.66 -13.09
N ASP A 121 0.24 -6.58 -12.84
CA ASP A 121 0.41 -7.60 -11.80
C ASP A 121 1.11 -8.84 -12.36
N LEU A 122 2.37 -9.00 -12.04
CA LEU A 122 3.21 -10.16 -12.33
C LEU A 122 3.35 -11.10 -11.11
N SER A 123 2.61 -10.83 -10.03
CA SER A 123 2.60 -11.71 -8.86
C SER A 123 1.85 -13.00 -9.12
N VAL A 124 2.12 -14.01 -8.32
CA VAL A 124 1.39 -15.29 -8.33
C VAL A 124 0.21 -15.31 -7.36
N ARG A 125 -0.08 -14.20 -6.68
CA ARG A 125 -1.08 -14.08 -5.59
C ARG A 125 -2.45 -13.59 -6.06
N LYS A 126 -2.90 -13.97 -7.23
CA LYS A 126 -4.11 -13.42 -7.88
C LYS A 126 -5.43 -13.90 -7.29
N ASP A 127 -5.40 -14.87 -6.40
CA ASP A 127 -6.58 -15.47 -5.76
C ASP A 127 -6.80 -14.98 -4.31
N VAL A 128 -6.07 -13.94 -3.89
CA VAL A 128 -6.17 -13.39 -2.53
C VAL A 128 -7.56 -12.77 -2.32
N MET A 129 -8.29 -13.27 -1.32
CA MET A 129 -9.63 -12.78 -0.92
C MET A 129 -10.73 -12.90 -1.97
N LEU A 130 -10.53 -13.59 -3.07
CA LEU A 130 -11.60 -13.90 -4.02
C LEU A 130 -12.29 -15.19 -3.59
N ASP A 131 -13.61 -15.15 -3.44
CA ASP A 131 -14.43 -16.32 -3.10
C ASP A 131 -14.89 -17.12 -4.33
N GLY A 132 -14.37 -16.77 -5.49
CA GLY A 132 -14.67 -17.42 -6.78
C GLY A 132 -16.02 -17.08 -7.40
N ARG A 133 -16.81 -16.19 -6.77
CA ARG A 133 -18.15 -15.83 -7.25
C ARG A 133 -18.17 -14.72 -8.27
N TYR A 134 -17.09 -13.94 -8.36
CA TYR A 134 -17.05 -12.73 -9.18
C TYR A 134 -15.81 -12.69 -10.05
N LEU A 135 -16.01 -12.25 -11.29
CA LEU A 135 -14.93 -11.82 -12.16
C LEU A 135 -14.74 -10.31 -12.00
N LEU A 136 -13.53 -9.90 -11.62
CA LEU A 136 -13.20 -8.49 -11.53
C LEU A 136 -12.83 -7.95 -12.90
N VAL A 137 -13.45 -6.84 -13.29
CA VAL A 137 -13.14 -6.10 -14.52
C VAL A 137 -12.40 -4.83 -14.10
N MET A 138 -11.09 -4.80 -14.32
CA MET A 138 -10.20 -3.75 -13.86
C MET A 138 -10.04 -2.64 -14.92
N ARG A 139 -11.11 -1.91 -15.21
CA ARG A 139 -11.06 -0.75 -16.12
C ARG A 139 -10.45 0.47 -15.46
N ASP A 140 -10.81 0.70 -14.20
CA ASP A 140 -10.31 1.76 -13.34
C ASP A 140 -9.65 1.10 -12.13
N ALA A 141 -8.43 0.62 -12.33
CA ALA A 141 -7.70 -0.17 -11.34
C ALA A 141 -7.44 0.60 -10.04
N LEU A 142 -7.24 1.91 -10.14
CA LEU A 142 -7.00 2.81 -9.02
C LEU A 142 -8.13 3.84 -8.92
N CYS A 143 -8.56 4.16 -7.70
CA CYS A 143 -9.66 5.09 -7.46
C CYS A 143 -9.36 6.49 -8.02
N SER A 144 -10.07 6.90 -9.07
CA SER A 144 -9.84 8.16 -9.78
C SER A 144 -10.04 9.40 -8.88
N GLU A 145 -11.02 9.36 -7.97
CA GLU A 145 -11.28 10.43 -6.99
C GLU A 145 -10.09 10.62 -6.04
N LEU A 146 -9.59 9.51 -5.45
CA LEU A 146 -8.43 9.56 -4.56
C LEU A 146 -7.18 9.98 -5.32
N ARG A 147 -6.98 9.48 -6.52
CA ARG A 147 -5.85 9.84 -7.37
C ARG A 147 -5.84 11.33 -7.68
N THR A 148 -6.97 11.88 -8.12
CA THR A 148 -7.10 13.32 -8.41
C THR A 148 -6.75 14.16 -7.19
N THR A 149 -7.28 13.80 -6.03
CA THR A 149 -6.97 14.48 -4.77
C THR A 149 -5.49 14.36 -4.40
N LEU A 150 -4.92 13.16 -4.52
CA LEU A 150 -3.51 12.91 -4.19
C LEU A 150 -2.57 13.70 -5.08
N VAL A 151 -2.83 13.75 -6.39
CA VAL A 151 -2.06 14.56 -7.36
C VAL A 151 -2.12 16.03 -6.98
N ALA A 152 -3.32 16.56 -6.71
CA ALA A 152 -3.49 17.97 -6.36
C ALA A 152 -2.75 18.33 -5.05
N GLU A 153 -2.87 17.49 -4.02
CA GLU A 153 -2.20 17.72 -2.74
C GLU A 153 -0.68 17.56 -2.82
N THR A 154 -0.20 16.59 -3.59
CA THR A 154 1.23 16.41 -3.82
C THR A 154 1.83 17.61 -4.54
N LYS A 155 1.17 18.12 -5.59
CA LYS A 155 1.62 19.32 -6.34
C LYS A 155 1.69 20.59 -5.46
N LYS A 156 0.90 20.67 -4.40
CA LYS A 156 0.95 21.79 -3.45
C LYS A 156 2.11 21.70 -2.45
N ARG A 157 2.57 20.51 -2.13
CA ARG A 157 3.45 20.25 -0.98
C ARG A 157 4.85 19.79 -1.36
N TYR A 158 4.98 19.15 -2.50
CA TYR A 158 6.24 18.61 -2.97
C TYR A 158 6.85 19.52 -4.04
N THR A 159 8.11 19.87 -3.84
CA THR A 159 8.85 20.79 -4.73
C THR A 159 9.66 20.09 -5.81
N GLY A 160 9.76 18.76 -5.75
CA GLY A 160 10.43 17.94 -6.76
C GLY A 160 9.53 17.61 -7.95
N ARG A 161 10.00 16.74 -8.83
CA ARG A 161 9.24 16.31 -9.99
C ARG A 161 8.13 15.34 -9.58
N ILE A 162 6.96 15.54 -10.16
CA ILE A 162 5.77 14.72 -9.93
C ILE A 162 5.24 14.23 -11.27
N PHE A 163 5.12 12.92 -11.37
CA PHE A 163 4.48 12.24 -12.49
C PHE A 163 3.08 11.81 -12.03
N ASP A 164 2.07 12.38 -12.63
CA ASP A 164 0.68 12.16 -12.25
C ASP A 164 0.02 10.99 -12.99
N ARG A 165 0.81 10.21 -13.71
CA ARG A 165 0.44 8.94 -14.33
C ARG A 165 1.66 8.06 -14.53
N GLY A 166 1.40 6.79 -14.74
CA GLY A 166 2.39 5.78 -15.06
C GLY A 166 1.92 4.40 -14.62
N ILE A 167 2.56 3.38 -15.16
CA ILE A 167 2.22 1.99 -14.89
C ILE A 167 3.17 1.44 -13.82
N TYR A 168 2.60 0.93 -12.74
CA TYR A 168 3.32 0.24 -11.69
C TYR A 168 3.36 -1.27 -11.95
N ALA A 169 4.54 -1.84 -12.19
CA ALA A 169 4.72 -3.29 -12.25
C ALA A 169 4.95 -3.85 -10.85
N VAL A 170 4.19 -4.88 -10.51
CA VAL A 170 4.30 -5.61 -9.25
C VAL A 170 4.91 -6.98 -9.48
N THR A 171 5.95 -7.32 -8.70
CA THR A 171 6.59 -8.64 -8.68
C THR A 171 6.50 -9.27 -7.30
N ASP A 172 6.74 -10.58 -7.20
CA ASP A 172 6.67 -11.28 -5.90
C ASP A 172 7.91 -11.09 -5.03
N GLY A 173 9.02 -10.66 -5.60
CA GLY A 173 10.25 -10.41 -4.86
C GLY A 173 10.96 -11.67 -4.39
N ARG A 174 11.68 -11.54 -3.31
CA ARG A 174 12.81 -12.23 -2.72
C ARG A 174 14.14 -11.85 -3.34
N HIS A 175 14.14 -11.23 -4.48
CA HIS A 175 15.27 -10.55 -5.11
C HIS A 175 14.75 -9.32 -5.85
N PHE A 176 15.62 -8.37 -6.11
CA PHE A 176 15.33 -7.31 -7.07
C PHE A 176 15.39 -7.87 -8.49
N GLU A 177 14.71 -7.22 -9.40
CA GLU A 177 14.58 -7.65 -10.78
C GLU A 177 15.96 -7.72 -11.46
N SER A 178 16.19 -8.80 -12.19
CA SER A 178 17.39 -8.97 -13.02
C SER A 178 17.38 -8.00 -14.22
N PRO A 179 18.52 -7.77 -14.86
CA PRO A 179 18.57 -6.95 -16.08
C PRO A 179 17.62 -7.45 -17.20
N ALA A 180 17.40 -8.75 -17.30
CA ALA A 180 16.49 -9.33 -18.29
C ALA A 180 15.01 -9.04 -17.94
N GLU A 181 14.63 -9.14 -16.65
CA GLU A 181 13.30 -8.78 -16.17
C GLU A 181 13.03 -7.28 -16.38
N ILE A 182 14.00 -6.42 -16.07
CA ILE A 182 13.88 -4.98 -16.36
C ILE A 182 13.76 -4.74 -17.87
N ALA A 183 14.52 -5.45 -18.69
CA ALA A 183 14.40 -5.32 -20.15
C ALA A 183 13.02 -5.74 -20.67
N MET A 184 12.43 -6.78 -20.07
CA MET A 184 11.05 -7.21 -20.38
C MET A 184 10.02 -6.13 -19.99
N LEU A 185 10.22 -5.46 -18.86
CA LEU A 185 9.31 -4.42 -18.38
C LEU A 185 9.39 -3.11 -19.17
N LYS A 186 10.49 -2.85 -19.86
CA LYS A 186 10.65 -1.65 -20.70
C LYS A 186 9.56 -1.58 -21.76
N GLY A 187 8.86 -0.46 -21.83
CA GLY A 187 7.73 -0.26 -22.74
C GLY A 187 6.38 -0.76 -22.21
N HIS A 188 6.35 -1.38 -21.02
CA HIS A 188 5.13 -1.88 -20.39
C HIS A 188 4.86 -1.27 -19.02
N ALA A 189 5.92 -0.82 -18.33
CA ALA A 189 5.81 -0.22 -17.01
C ALA A 189 6.80 0.95 -16.86
N ASP A 190 6.50 1.86 -15.95
CA ASP A 190 7.35 3.00 -15.60
C ASP A 190 8.17 2.72 -14.35
N ILE A 191 7.60 2.02 -13.40
CA ILE A 191 8.22 1.66 -12.12
C ILE A 191 7.93 0.20 -11.78
N VAL A 192 8.78 -0.39 -10.94
CA VAL A 192 8.62 -1.76 -10.45
C VAL A 192 8.83 -1.82 -8.95
N GLY A 193 8.06 -2.66 -8.29
CA GLY A 193 8.20 -2.89 -6.85
C GLY A 193 7.44 -4.12 -6.38
N GLN A 194 7.51 -4.37 -5.09
CA GLN A 194 7.06 -5.61 -4.47
C GLN A 194 6.08 -5.38 -3.30
N SER A 195 5.74 -4.12 -3.03
CA SER A 195 5.04 -3.73 -1.80
C SER A 195 3.55 -3.48 -1.97
N LEU A 196 3.08 -3.21 -3.17
CA LEU A 196 1.69 -2.78 -3.46
C LEU A 196 0.86 -3.86 -4.16
N ALA A 197 1.14 -5.12 -3.93
CA ALA A 197 0.35 -6.20 -4.51
C ALA A 197 -0.64 -6.81 -3.54
#